data_3c887426cad3f39c3133039a434057be
#
_entry.id   3c887426cad3f39c3133039a434057be
#
_cell.length_a   1.000
_cell.length_b   1.000
_cell.length_c   1.000
_cell.angle_alpha   90.00
_cell.angle_beta   90.00
_cell.angle_gamma   90.00
#
_symmetry.space_group_name_H-M   'P 1'
#
loop_
_entity.id
_entity.type
_entity.pdbx_description
1 polymer ?
#
loop_
_entity_poly.entity_id
_entity_poly.type
_entity_poly.pdbx_seq_one_letter_code
_entity_poly.pdbx_strand_id
1 'polypeptide(L)'
;MKNKGFTITSAERYSLALYELASENKVLTQVENQSSSVLNLISSSKDFSNLIKDPTNSQEDLLKTINGFSDNNKFESLFKNFLSFLVIKRRFFYVEQILKSFIEICSQKRGELKAELKSAKELSSDEISRITDELTKKFNSKIKLNYKHDESLIGGLVVQVGSTMVDT
;
A
#
# COMPACT_ATOMS: atom_id res chain seq x y z
N MET A 1 -23.69 0.54 10.60
CA MET A 1 -23.85 1.79 9.81
C MET A 1 -22.58 2.05 9.02
N LYS A 2 -22.65 2.00 7.71
CA LYS A 2 -21.54 2.45 6.86
C LYS A 2 -21.37 3.95 7.08
N ASN A 3 -20.22 4.35 7.62
CA ASN A 3 -19.85 5.75 7.76
C ASN A 3 -19.76 6.38 6.35
N LYS A 4 -20.85 6.97 5.90
CA LYS A 4 -20.96 7.64 4.58
C LYS A 4 -20.05 8.88 4.43
N GLY A 5 -19.21 9.18 5.41
CA GLY A 5 -18.39 10.40 5.44
C GLY A 5 -16.93 10.24 5.02
N PHE A 6 -16.42 9.00 4.90
CA PHE A 6 -15.05 8.77 4.43
C PHE A 6 -15.08 7.96 3.15
N THR A 7 -14.94 8.64 2.04
CA THR A 7 -14.92 8.05 0.70
C THR A 7 -13.48 7.73 0.28
N ILE A 8 -13.31 6.92 -0.76
CA ILE A 8 -12.02 6.68 -1.44
C ILE A 8 -11.31 8.01 -1.71
N THR A 9 -12.05 9.03 -2.13
CA THR A 9 -11.56 10.40 -2.37
C THR A 9 -10.94 11.05 -1.11
N SER A 10 -11.44 10.73 0.09
CA SER A 10 -10.86 11.27 1.33
C SER A 10 -9.54 10.58 1.67
N ALA A 11 -9.44 9.25 1.50
CA ALA A 11 -8.20 8.52 1.67
C ALA A 11 -7.12 9.02 0.69
N GLU A 12 -7.49 9.26 -0.55
CA GLU A 12 -6.59 9.82 -1.58
C GLU A 12 -6.07 11.20 -1.22
N ARG A 13 -6.89 12.07 -0.63
CA ARG A 13 -6.44 13.41 -0.17
C ARG A 13 -5.39 13.31 0.94
N TYR A 14 -5.59 12.45 1.94
CA TYR A 14 -4.61 12.21 2.99
C TYR A 14 -3.32 11.61 2.43
N SER A 15 -3.45 10.68 1.48
CA SER A 15 -2.33 10.03 0.82
C SER A 15 -1.53 10.99 -0.03
N LEU A 16 -2.20 11.87 -0.77
CA LEU A 16 -1.55 12.91 -1.57
C LEU A 16 -0.82 13.92 -0.69
N ALA A 17 -1.44 14.35 0.40
CA ALA A 17 -0.81 15.25 1.36
C ALA A 17 0.46 14.63 1.98
N LEU A 18 0.42 13.34 2.33
CA LEU A 18 1.60 12.61 2.83
C LEU A 18 2.69 12.55 1.76
N TYR A 19 2.32 12.29 0.49
CA TYR A 19 3.25 12.26 -0.62
C TYR A 19 3.95 13.61 -0.82
N GLU A 20 3.20 14.69 -0.84
CA GLU A 20 3.74 16.05 -1.01
C GLU A 20 4.69 16.40 0.13
N LEU A 21 4.28 16.20 1.38
CA LEU A 21 5.12 16.45 2.55
C LEU A 21 6.40 15.61 2.57
N ALA A 22 6.31 14.31 2.25
CA ALA A 22 7.47 13.43 2.21
C ALA A 22 8.43 13.78 1.06
N SER A 23 7.89 14.22 -0.07
CA SER A 23 8.66 14.67 -1.23
C SER A 23 9.40 15.97 -0.94
N GLU A 24 8.72 16.97 -0.37
CA GLU A 24 9.31 18.26 0.02
C GLU A 24 10.45 18.09 1.04
N ASN A 25 10.26 17.20 2.00
CA ASN A 25 11.26 16.90 3.04
C ASN A 25 12.33 15.89 2.58
N LYS A 26 12.27 15.40 1.33
CA LYS A 26 13.22 14.42 0.75
C LYS A 26 13.32 13.10 1.52
N VAL A 27 12.24 12.69 2.16
CA VAL A 27 12.15 11.44 2.96
C VAL A 27 11.15 10.44 2.36
N LEU A 28 10.78 10.61 1.09
CA LEU A 28 9.74 9.82 0.43
C LEU A 28 10.01 8.32 0.50
N THR A 29 11.25 7.89 0.22
CA THR A 29 11.63 6.47 0.24
C THR A 29 11.52 5.88 1.65
N GLN A 30 11.95 6.63 2.67
CA GLN A 30 11.84 6.20 4.06
C GLN A 30 10.38 6.05 4.48
N VAL A 31 9.56 7.04 4.18
CA VAL A 31 8.12 7.02 4.49
C VAL A 31 7.40 5.89 3.75
N GLU A 32 7.77 5.62 2.50
CA GLU A 32 7.20 4.49 1.73
C GLU A 32 7.55 3.14 2.36
N ASN A 33 8.80 2.93 2.76
CA ASN A 33 9.24 1.72 3.44
C ASN A 33 8.55 1.56 4.80
N GLN A 34 8.44 2.63 5.57
CA GLN A 34 7.76 2.64 6.87
C GLN A 34 6.26 2.37 6.72
N SER A 35 5.64 2.93 5.69
CA SER A 35 4.23 2.65 5.34
C SER A 35 4.01 1.17 5.02
N SER A 36 4.92 0.55 4.26
CA SER A 36 4.90 -0.88 3.97
C SER A 36 5.05 -1.72 5.23
N SER A 37 5.91 -1.31 6.17
CA SER A 37 6.10 -1.98 7.46
C SER A 37 4.83 -1.94 8.31
N VAL A 38 4.14 -0.80 8.35
CA VAL A 38 2.85 -0.67 9.06
C VAL A 38 1.79 -1.55 8.42
N LEU A 39 1.69 -1.59 7.09
CA LEU A 39 0.74 -2.45 6.38
C LEU A 39 1.01 -3.94 6.63
N ASN A 40 2.27 -4.35 6.66
CA ASN A 40 2.66 -5.71 7.01
C ASN A 40 2.27 -6.05 8.44
N LEU A 41 2.44 -5.13 9.38
CA LEU A 41 2.02 -5.32 10.77
C LEU A 41 0.50 -5.47 10.89
N ILE A 42 -0.27 -4.66 10.17
CA ILE A 42 -1.74 -4.74 10.14
C ILE A 42 -2.19 -6.12 9.63
N SER A 43 -1.52 -6.66 8.61
CA SER A 43 -1.88 -7.95 8.01
C SER A 43 -1.40 -9.15 8.84
N SER A 44 -0.29 -9.04 9.56
CA SER A 44 0.32 -10.14 10.32
C SER A 44 -0.13 -10.21 11.78
N SER A 45 -0.57 -9.10 12.36
CA SER A 45 -0.98 -9.02 13.77
C SER A 45 -2.48 -8.74 13.88
N LYS A 46 -3.23 -9.75 14.34
CA LYS A 46 -4.67 -9.59 14.64
C LYS A 46 -4.90 -8.55 15.74
N ASP A 47 -4.04 -8.52 16.74
CA ASP A 47 -4.16 -7.59 17.87
C ASP A 47 -4.00 -6.14 17.41
N PHE A 48 -3.01 -5.87 16.55
CA PHE A 48 -2.82 -4.54 15.98
C PHE A 48 -3.97 -4.15 15.05
N SER A 49 -4.45 -5.08 14.22
CA SER A 49 -5.62 -4.85 13.37
C SER A 49 -6.89 -4.57 14.18
N ASN A 50 -7.10 -5.29 15.29
CA ASN A 50 -8.21 -5.06 16.19
C ASN A 50 -8.09 -3.70 16.90
N LEU A 51 -6.88 -3.34 17.36
CA LEU A 51 -6.61 -2.05 17.98
C LEU A 51 -7.03 -0.88 17.06
N ILE A 52 -6.71 -0.97 15.76
CA ILE A 52 -7.08 0.04 14.78
C ILE A 52 -8.60 0.11 14.58
N LYS A 53 -9.27 -1.04 14.56
CA LYS A 53 -10.70 -1.15 14.22
C LYS A 53 -11.64 -0.95 15.40
N ASP A 54 -11.11 -1.00 16.62
CA ASP A 54 -11.91 -0.87 17.83
C ASP A 54 -12.20 0.61 18.14
N PRO A 55 -13.46 1.06 18.01
CA PRO A 55 -13.85 2.44 18.26
C PRO A 55 -13.86 2.78 19.77
N THR A 56 -13.72 1.80 20.65
CA THR A 56 -13.75 2.02 22.12
C THR A 56 -12.40 2.47 22.67
N ASN A 57 -11.32 2.30 21.91
CA ASN A 57 -10.00 2.75 22.32
C ASN A 57 -9.96 4.27 22.46
N SER A 58 -9.39 4.73 23.57
CA SER A 58 -9.19 6.16 23.78
C SER A 58 -8.14 6.70 22.81
N GLN A 59 -8.29 7.98 22.41
CA GLN A 59 -7.27 8.64 21.59
C GLN A 59 -5.90 8.64 22.27
N GLU A 60 -5.88 8.80 23.58
CA GLU A 60 -4.65 8.87 24.38
C GLU A 60 -3.90 7.54 24.32
N ASP A 61 -4.59 6.42 24.48
CA ASP A 61 -4.00 5.07 24.43
C ASP A 61 -3.49 4.74 23.03
N LEU A 62 -4.26 5.09 22.00
CA LEU A 62 -3.82 4.95 20.61
C LEU A 62 -2.57 5.80 20.33
N LEU A 63 -2.54 7.05 20.77
CA LEU A 63 -1.36 7.92 20.60
C LEU A 63 -0.13 7.35 21.30
N LYS A 64 -0.27 6.87 22.54
CA LYS A 64 0.83 6.22 23.26
C LYS A 64 1.36 5.01 22.51
N THR A 65 0.46 4.16 22.04
CA THR A 65 0.81 2.94 21.30
C THR A 65 1.52 3.26 19.99
N ILE A 66 0.97 4.19 19.20
CA ILE A 66 1.56 4.58 17.90
C ILE A 66 2.89 5.29 18.08
N ASN A 67 3.00 6.18 19.06
CA ASN A 67 4.26 6.86 19.35
C ASN A 67 5.33 5.87 19.81
N GLY A 68 5.01 4.96 20.73
CA GLY A 68 5.94 3.91 21.18
C GLY A 68 6.39 2.99 20.04
N PHE A 69 5.45 2.58 19.18
CA PHE A 69 5.76 1.80 17.99
C PHE A 69 6.67 2.54 17.01
N SER A 70 6.36 3.80 16.76
CA SER A 70 7.15 4.65 15.86
C SER A 70 8.57 4.89 16.37
N ASP A 71 8.72 5.11 17.67
CA ASP A 71 10.02 5.34 18.31
C ASP A 71 10.87 4.07 18.30
N ASN A 72 10.28 2.91 18.62
CA ASN A 72 10.97 1.63 18.60
C ASN A 72 11.46 1.24 17.19
N ASN A 73 10.71 1.61 16.16
CA ASN A 73 11.07 1.34 14.76
C ASN A 73 11.82 2.50 14.10
N LYS A 74 12.17 3.54 14.84
CA LYS A 74 12.89 4.72 14.36
C LYS A 74 12.26 5.34 13.12
N PHE A 75 10.93 5.54 13.17
CA PHE A 75 10.22 6.17 12.07
C PHE A 75 10.62 7.63 11.92
N GLU A 76 10.59 8.10 10.67
CA GLU A 76 10.75 9.50 10.36
C GLU A 76 9.74 10.37 11.13
N SER A 77 10.20 11.48 11.66
CA SER A 77 9.36 12.39 12.45
C SER A 77 8.12 12.84 11.70
N LEU A 78 8.25 13.09 10.42
CA LEU A 78 7.13 13.41 9.53
C LEU A 78 6.07 12.30 9.52
N PHE A 79 6.48 11.06 9.36
CA PHE A 79 5.56 9.93 9.31
C PHE A 79 4.90 9.65 10.68
N LYS A 80 5.69 9.74 11.76
CA LYS A 80 5.17 9.65 13.14
C LYS A 80 4.11 10.72 13.39
N ASN A 81 4.38 11.96 13.01
CA ASN A 81 3.43 13.08 13.16
C ASN A 81 2.17 12.86 12.31
N PHE A 82 2.30 12.32 11.12
CA PHE A 82 1.17 11.99 10.26
C PHE A 82 0.26 10.91 10.89
N LEU A 83 0.84 9.83 11.42
CA LEU A 83 0.08 8.79 12.10
C LEU A 83 -0.65 9.36 13.34
N SER A 84 0.05 10.17 14.14
CA SER A 84 -0.53 10.85 15.30
C SER A 84 -1.66 11.80 14.90
N PHE A 85 -1.50 12.51 13.79
CA PHE A 85 -2.53 13.38 13.23
C PHE A 85 -3.80 12.58 12.84
N LEU A 86 -3.65 11.41 12.24
CA LEU A 86 -4.80 10.55 11.92
C LEU A 86 -5.55 10.10 13.18
N VAL A 87 -4.83 9.82 14.27
CA VAL A 87 -5.45 9.49 15.57
C VAL A 87 -6.24 10.68 16.11
N ILE A 88 -5.63 11.87 16.16
CA ILE A 88 -6.24 13.11 16.67
C ILE A 88 -7.50 13.46 15.87
N LYS A 89 -7.47 13.27 14.55
CA LYS A 89 -8.61 13.51 13.64
C LYS A 89 -9.64 12.40 13.64
N ARG A 90 -9.44 11.35 14.45
CA ARG A 90 -10.29 10.15 14.48
C ARG A 90 -10.41 9.47 13.11
N ARG A 91 -9.32 9.47 12.34
CA ARG A 91 -9.22 8.86 11.00
C ARG A 91 -8.28 7.65 10.97
N PHE A 92 -7.75 7.25 12.11
CA PHE A 92 -6.79 6.14 12.20
C PHE A 92 -7.40 4.79 11.77
N PHE A 93 -8.71 4.63 11.91
CA PHE A 93 -9.45 3.48 11.37
C PHE A 93 -9.20 3.24 9.87
N TYR A 94 -8.92 4.30 9.12
CA TYR A 94 -8.68 4.25 7.68
C TYR A 94 -7.20 4.21 7.29
N VAL A 95 -6.29 4.06 8.26
CA VAL A 95 -4.84 4.10 8.02
C VAL A 95 -4.40 3.08 6.97
N GLU A 96 -4.97 1.89 6.97
CA GLU A 96 -4.66 0.86 5.97
C GLU A 96 -4.98 1.33 4.54
N GLN A 97 -6.14 1.92 4.32
CA GLN A 97 -6.55 2.45 3.02
C GLN A 97 -5.69 3.64 2.60
N ILE A 98 -5.40 4.54 3.54
CA ILE A 98 -4.58 5.72 3.30
C ILE A 98 -3.15 5.32 2.89
N LEU A 99 -2.53 4.38 3.61
CA LEU A 99 -1.16 3.94 3.30
C LEU A 99 -1.08 3.13 2.00
N LYS A 100 -2.09 2.30 1.69
CA LYS A 100 -2.17 1.63 0.39
C LYS A 100 -2.27 2.63 -0.76
N SER A 101 -3.14 3.62 -0.64
CA SER A 101 -3.27 4.70 -1.62
C SER A 101 -1.99 5.53 -1.74
N PHE A 102 -1.30 5.81 -0.64
CA PHE A 102 -0.01 6.52 -0.65
C PHE A 102 1.05 5.76 -1.44
N ILE A 103 1.22 4.45 -1.21
CA ILE A 103 2.18 3.61 -1.95
C ILE A 103 1.81 3.58 -3.44
N GLU A 104 0.52 3.56 -3.75
CA GLU A 104 0.05 3.61 -5.13
C GLU A 104 0.41 4.94 -5.82
N ILE A 105 0.21 6.07 -5.15
CA ILE A 105 0.62 7.39 -5.64
C ILE A 105 2.13 7.42 -5.87
N CYS A 106 2.95 6.89 -4.97
CA CYS A 106 4.40 6.80 -5.14
C CYS A 106 4.77 6.03 -6.42
N SER A 107 4.15 4.87 -6.65
CA SER A 107 4.36 4.07 -7.85
C SER A 107 3.96 4.80 -9.13
N GLN A 108 2.79 5.43 -9.13
CA GLN A 108 2.30 6.20 -10.28
C GLN A 108 3.21 7.39 -10.61
N LYS A 109 3.66 8.12 -9.59
CA LYS A 109 4.56 9.27 -9.76
C LYS A 109 5.95 8.88 -10.27
N ARG A 110 6.40 7.63 -10.00
CA ARG A 110 7.62 7.06 -10.59
C ARG A 110 7.41 6.54 -12.01
N GLY A 111 6.19 6.61 -12.55
CA GLY A 111 5.86 6.04 -13.87
C GLY A 111 5.85 4.50 -13.87
N GLU A 112 5.70 3.88 -12.72
CA GLU A 112 5.55 2.41 -12.60
C GLU A 112 4.13 2.01 -12.98
N LEU A 113 4.01 0.99 -13.83
CA LEU A 113 2.74 0.37 -14.16
C LEU A 113 2.56 -0.91 -13.33
N LYS A 114 1.41 -1.06 -12.70
CA LYS A 114 1.05 -2.30 -12.03
C LYS A 114 0.56 -3.30 -13.07
N ALA A 115 1.08 -4.52 -13.01
CA ALA A 115 0.59 -5.64 -13.78
C ALA A 115 0.22 -6.79 -12.83
N GLU A 116 -0.93 -7.41 -13.05
CA GLU A 116 -1.31 -8.66 -12.41
C GLU A 116 -1.10 -9.80 -13.40
N LEU A 117 -0.36 -10.82 -12.97
CA LEU A 117 -0.13 -12.05 -13.72
C LEU A 117 -0.81 -13.20 -12.99
N LYS A 118 -1.73 -13.86 -13.65
CA LYS A 118 -2.35 -15.10 -13.19
C LYS A 118 -1.95 -16.25 -14.08
N SER A 119 -1.60 -17.36 -13.50
CA SER A 119 -1.22 -18.59 -14.23
C SER A 119 -1.88 -19.81 -13.64
N ALA A 120 -2.32 -20.73 -14.50
CA ALA A 120 -2.79 -22.05 -14.10
C ALA A 120 -1.67 -22.97 -13.60
N LYS A 121 -0.41 -22.68 -13.97
CA LYS A 121 0.78 -23.39 -13.49
C LYS A 121 1.62 -22.47 -12.62
N GLU A 122 2.29 -23.08 -11.65
CA GLU A 122 3.33 -22.37 -10.89
C GLU A 122 4.47 -21.95 -11.83
N LEU A 123 4.79 -20.66 -11.81
CA LEU A 123 5.87 -20.09 -12.60
C LEU A 123 7.14 -19.98 -11.75
N SER A 124 8.27 -20.29 -12.36
CA SER A 124 9.57 -20.07 -11.74
C SER A 124 9.94 -18.58 -11.71
N SER A 125 10.86 -18.21 -10.82
CA SER A 125 11.36 -16.84 -10.74
C SER A 125 11.92 -16.32 -12.06
N ASP A 126 12.57 -17.19 -12.85
CA ASP A 126 13.14 -16.84 -14.14
C ASP A 126 12.06 -16.56 -15.19
N GLU A 127 10.97 -17.32 -15.18
CA GLU A 127 9.83 -17.10 -16.08
C GLU A 127 9.13 -15.78 -15.73
N ILE A 128 8.91 -15.51 -14.46
CA ILE A 128 8.33 -14.24 -13.98
C ILE A 128 9.21 -13.07 -14.40
N SER A 129 10.54 -13.20 -14.26
CA SER A 129 11.49 -12.16 -14.66
C SER A 129 11.44 -11.87 -16.16
N ARG A 130 11.42 -12.91 -17.01
CA ARG A 130 11.30 -12.76 -18.47
C ARG A 130 10.01 -12.06 -18.87
N ILE A 131 8.88 -12.47 -18.29
CA ILE A 131 7.57 -11.82 -18.53
C ILE A 131 7.62 -10.35 -18.14
N THR A 132 8.22 -10.03 -16.98
CA THR A 132 8.38 -8.65 -16.51
C THR A 132 9.20 -7.82 -17.49
N ASP A 133 10.30 -8.36 -18.01
CA ASP A 133 11.16 -7.68 -18.97
C ASP A 133 10.46 -7.46 -20.33
N GLU A 134 9.70 -8.43 -20.80
CA GLU A 134 8.91 -8.30 -22.03
C GLU A 134 7.82 -7.24 -21.90
N LEU A 135 7.12 -7.22 -20.76
CA LEU A 135 6.11 -6.21 -20.49
C LEU A 135 6.73 -4.81 -20.36
N THR A 136 7.89 -4.70 -19.70
CA THR A 136 8.64 -3.45 -19.57
C THR A 136 9.02 -2.89 -20.93
N LYS A 137 9.48 -3.74 -21.85
CA LYS A 137 9.80 -3.34 -23.22
C LYS A 137 8.56 -2.95 -24.00
N LYS A 138 7.48 -3.73 -23.89
CA LYS A 138 6.22 -3.50 -24.63
C LYS A 138 5.53 -2.21 -24.21
N PHE A 139 5.51 -1.89 -22.93
CA PHE A 139 4.85 -0.70 -22.38
C PHE A 139 5.78 0.50 -22.20
N ASN A 140 7.08 0.31 -22.45
CA ASN A 140 8.11 1.35 -22.26
C ASN A 140 8.03 2.03 -20.87
N SER A 141 7.70 1.25 -19.85
CA SER A 141 7.51 1.70 -18.47
C SER A 141 7.94 0.60 -17.51
N LYS A 142 8.44 0.99 -16.35
CA LYS A 142 8.79 0.03 -15.31
C LYS A 142 7.55 -0.70 -14.82
N ILE A 143 7.54 -2.02 -14.91
CA ILE A 143 6.40 -2.85 -14.52
C ILE A 143 6.62 -3.40 -13.13
N LYS A 144 5.64 -3.18 -12.25
CA LYS A 144 5.55 -3.86 -10.95
C LYS A 144 4.58 -5.03 -11.09
N LEU A 145 5.14 -6.23 -11.27
CA LEU A 145 4.36 -7.44 -11.49
C LEU A 145 3.92 -8.06 -10.17
N ASN A 146 2.62 -8.31 -10.03
CA ASN A 146 2.03 -9.09 -8.96
C ASN A 146 1.59 -10.43 -9.51
N TYR A 147 2.30 -11.50 -9.13
CA TYR A 147 2.01 -12.85 -9.57
C TYR A 147 1.06 -13.57 -8.61
N LYS A 148 0.05 -14.24 -9.18
CA LYS A 148 -0.85 -15.14 -8.45
C LYS A 148 -0.99 -16.46 -9.21
N HIS A 149 -0.76 -17.57 -8.51
CA HIS A 149 -1.15 -18.87 -9.01
C HIS A 149 -2.67 -19.04 -8.82
N ASP A 150 -3.38 -19.37 -9.90
CA ASP A 150 -4.84 -19.51 -9.91
C ASP A 150 -5.23 -20.81 -10.62
N GLU A 151 -5.50 -21.83 -9.83
CA GLU A 151 -5.89 -23.15 -10.31
C GLU A 151 -7.27 -23.19 -11.00
N SER A 152 -8.06 -22.13 -10.84
CA SER A 152 -9.36 -22.02 -11.53
C SER A 152 -9.23 -21.76 -13.02
N LEU A 153 -8.06 -21.33 -13.49
CA LEU A 153 -7.75 -21.16 -14.89
C LEU A 153 -7.57 -22.53 -15.56
N ILE A 154 -8.27 -22.76 -16.66
CA ILE A 154 -8.19 -24.01 -17.45
C ILE A 154 -6.81 -24.17 -18.10
N GLY A 155 -6.10 -23.08 -18.34
CA GLY A 155 -4.75 -23.04 -18.90
C GLY A 155 -4.37 -21.63 -19.33
N GLY A 156 -3.09 -21.43 -19.65
CA GLY A 156 -2.56 -20.18 -20.16
C GLY A 156 -2.16 -19.18 -19.07
N LEU A 157 -1.88 -17.97 -19.52
CA LEU A 157 -1.46 -16.82 -18.73
C LEU A 157 -2.44 -15.67 -18.94
N VAL A 158 -2.90 -15.07 -17.88
CA VAL A 158 -3.68 -13.82 -17.92
C VAL A 158 -2.84 -12.72 -17.36
N VAL A 159 -2.55 -11.70 -18.17
CA VAL A 159 -1.81 -10.51 -17.77
C VAL A 159 -2.71 -9.30 -17.89
N GLN A 160 -2.88 -8.59 -16.81
CA GLN A 160 -3.58 -7.32 -16.76
C GLN A 160 -2.60 -6.21 -16.42
N VAL A 161 -2.42 -5.25 -17.32
CA VAL A 161 -1.57 -4.07 -17.11
C VAL A 161 -2.46 -2.83 -17.01
N GLY A 162 -2.58 -2.28 -15.80
CA GLY A 162 -3.53 -1.20 -15.53
C GLY A 162 -4.96 -1.62 -15.85
N SER A 163 -5.62 -0.91 -16.77
CA SER A 163 -6.97 -1.24 -17.27
C SER A 163 -6.97 -2.14 -18.51
N THR A 164 -5.79 -2.49 -19.04
CA THR A 164 -5.66 -3.29 -20.26
C THR A 164 -5.43 -4.76 -19.91
N MET A 165 -6.32 -5.64 -20.38
CA MET A 165 -6.21 -7.08 -20.21
C MET A 165 -5.55 -7.68 -21.47
N VAL A 166 -4.49 -8.44 -21.30
CA VAL A 166 -3.81 -9.17 -22.37
C VAL A 166 -3.97 -10.66 -22.04
N ASP A 167 -4.79 -11.34 -22.83
CA ASP A 167 -5.01 -12.78 -22.73
C ASP A 167 -4.14 -13.47 -23.79
N THR A 168 -3.35 -14.47 -23.39
CA THR A 168 -2.49 -15.26 -24.28
C THR A 168 -2.72 -16.74 -24.07
#